data_b628a6c5184d2fbca1333eac0de41e60
#
_entry.id   b628a6c5184d2fbca1333eac0de41e60
#
_cell.length_a   1.000
_cell.length_b   1.000
_cell.length_c   1.000
_cell.angle_alpha   90.00
_cell.angle_beta   90.00
_cell.angle_gamma   90.00
#
_symmetry.space_group_name_H-M   'P 1'
#
loop_
_entity.id
_entity.type
_entity.pdbx_description
1 polymer ?
#
loop_
_entity_poly.entity_id
_entity_poly.type
_entity_poly.pdbx_seq_one_letter_code
_entity_poly.pdbx_strand_id
1 'polypeptide(L)'
;MKFSQNMLSGLHGIIPGGISIRDFIAITKINASDSREILDVFVKNGIGSKHEDKYYFEESDKLKAVIELLKSGGPLDEISVALHWKDFEGLVAEILHSKNFAIIKNLIMTKPRMEIDVVGIRLGVAILIDCKHWRRYSSSTLSSAVKKQIERTKQYVAKTNGAIAAPVIVTLYQDKIDFIDRVPIVPIFQFSSFVDDFYGNLDQIRTVTT
;
A
#
# COMPACT_ATOMS: atom_id res chain seq x y z
N MET A 1 4.70 18.89 -6.50
CA MET A 1 4.20 18.30 -7.78
C MET A 1 2.71 18.60 -7.86
N LYS A 2 2.13 18.83 -9.04
CA LYS A 2 0.68 19.04 -9.20
C LYS A 2 0.08 17.82 -9.88
N PHE A 3 -1.04 17.30 -9.36
CA PHE A 3 -1.71 16.15 -9.97
C PHE A 3 -2.25 16.49 -11.36
N SER A 4 -2.11 15.57 -12.32
CA SER A 4 -2.75 15.56 -13.63
C SER A 4 -2.91 14.15 -14.14
N GLN A 5 -3.82 13.91 -15.10
CA GLN A 5 -3.98 12.59 -15.73
C GLN A 5 -2.70 12.13 -16.45
N ASN A 6 -1.93 13.03 -17.02
CA ASN A 6 -0.63 12.72 -17.62
C ASN A 6 0.39 12.25 -16.56
N MET A 7 0.38 12.83 -15.35
CA MET A 7 1.21 12.36 -14.25
C MET A 7 0.82 10.94 -13.82
N LEU A 8 -0.48 10.64 -13.73
CA LEU A 8 -0.96 9.30 -13.44
C LEU A 8 -0.50 8.28 -14.51
N SER A 9 -0.67 8.61 -15.79
CA SER A 9 -0.16 7.80 -16.90
C SER A 9 1.36 7.65 -16.84
N GLY A 10 2.07 8.69 -16.40
CA GLY A 10 3.53 8.71 -16.21
C GLY A 10 4.04 7.68 -15.21
N LEU A 11 3.22 7.26 -14.22
CA LEU A 11 3.60 6.21 -13.27
C LEU A 11 3.94 4.87 -13.95
N HIS A 12 3.32 4.59 -15.10
CA HIS A 12 3.63 3.38 -15.87
C HIS A 12 5.02 3.41 -16.49
N GLY A 13 5.59 4.60 -16.71
CA GLY A 13 6.94 4.79 -17.23
C GLY A 13 8.04 4.77 -16.16
N ILE A 14 7.69 4.75 -14.87
CA ILE A 14 8.65 4.56 -13.79
C ILE A 14 8.97 3.07 -13.68
N ILE A 15 10.06 2.67 -14.32
CA ILE A 15 10.55 1.28 -14.38
C ILE A 15 12.00 1.30 -13.87
N PRO A 16 12.40 0.39 -12.96
CA PRO A 16 13.77 0.32 -12.48
C PRO A 16 14.78 0.21 -13.61
N GLY A 17 15.82 1.03 -13.56
CA GLY A 17 16.86 1.14 -14.61
C GLY A 17 16.74 2.43 -15.41
N GLY A 18 17.44 2.46 -16.57
CA GLY A 18 17.50 3.63 -17.44
C GLY A 18 16.40 3.62 -18.50
N ILE A 19 15.66 4.72 -18.63
CA ILE A 19 14.65 4.89 -19.68
C ILE A 19 14.94 6.14 -20.52
N SER A 20 14.80 6.02 -21.84
CA SER A 20 14.84 7.17 -22.75
C SER A 20 13.46 7.84 -22.84
N ILE A 21 13.42 9.11 -23.28
CA ILE A 21 12.14 9.80 -23.54
C ILE A 21 11.31 9.01 -24.57
N ARG A 22 11.94 8.43 -25.57
CA ARG A 22 11.26 7.63 -26.60
C ARG A 22 10.56 6.41 -25.99
N ASP A 23 11.25 5.69 -25.12
CA ASP A 23 10.67 4.51 -24.46
C ASP A 23 9.56 4.90 -23.48
N PHE A 24 9.76 6.00 -22.76
CA PHE A 24 8.72 6.55 -21.86
C PHE A 24 7.44 6.89 -22.64
N ILE A 25 7.54 7.57 -23.79
CA ILE A 25 6.41 7.86 -24.69
C ILE A 25 5.75 6.56 -25.16
N ALA A 26 6.54 5.56 -25.55
CA ALA A 26 6.02 4.29 -26.04
C ALA A 26 5.19 3.55 -24.98
N ILE A 27 5.59 3.64 -23.72
CA ILE A 27 4.93 2.99 -22.58
C ILE A 27 3.69 3.77 -22.14
N THR A 28 3.85 5.10 -21.94
CA THR A 28 2.81 5.94 -21.30
C THR A 28 1.79 6.48 -22.29
N LYS A 29 2.11 6.51 -23.57
CA LYS A 29 1.33 7.12 -24.66
C LYS A 29 1.14 8.65 -24.49
N ILE A 30 1.99 9.29 -23.69
CA ILE A 30 2.02 10.73 -23.51
C ILE A 30 2.86 11.35 -24.63
N ASN A 31 2.52 12.54 -25.10
CA ASN A 31 3.30 13.24 -26.13
C ASN A 31 4.70 13.64 -25.62
N ALA A 32 5.60 14.00 -26.54
CA ALA A 32 7.00 14.25 -26.20
C ALA A 32 7.25 15.45 -25.29
N SER A 33 6.44 16.52 -25.41
CA SER A 33 6.55 17.69 -24.56
C SER A 33 6.19 17.37 -23.11
N ASP A 34 5.01 16.81 -22.91
CA ASP A 34 4.50 16.45 -21.58
C ASP A 34 5.34 15.36 -20.93
N SER A 35 5.87 14.39 -21.73
CA SER A 35 6.76 13.35 -21.24
C SER A 35 8.04 13.93 -20.63
N ARG A 36 8.65 14.93 -21.27
CA ARG A 36 9.83 15.61 -20.73
C ARG A 36 9.49 16.37 -19.44
N GLU A 37 8.40 17.12 -19.46
CA GLU A 37 7.95 17.86 -18.29
C GLU A 37 7.72 16.94 -17.10
N ILE A 38 7.02 15.80 -17.30
CA ILE A 38 6.74 14.81 -16.25
C ILE A 38 8.03 14.22 -15.70
N LEU A 39 8.93 13.77 -16.55
CA LEU A 39 10.20 13.18 -16.14
C LEU A 39 11.07 14.19 -15.37
N ASP A 40 11.15 15.44 -15.84
CA ASP A 40 11.88 16.51 -15.15
C ASP A 40 11.21 16.89 -13.82
N VAL A 41 9.87 16.84 -13.73
CA VAL A 41 9.13 17.01 -12.46
C VAL A 41 9.42 15.89 -11.50
N PHE A 42 9.47 14.63 -11.94
CA PHE A 42 9.84 13.50 -11.09
C PHE A 42 11.23 13.70 -10.49
N VAL A 43 12.23 13.97 -11.33
CA VAL A 43 13.62 14.19 -10.88
C VAL A 43 13.71 15.37 -9.91
N LYS A 44 13.02 16.49 -10.20
CA LYS A 44 12.98 17.66 -9.31
C LYS A 44 12.40 17.35 -7.93
N ASN A 45 11.52 16.35 -7.82
CA ASN A 45 10.93 15.90 -6.56
C ASN A 45 11.70 14.71 -5.94
N GLY A 46 12.91 14.42 -6.38
CA GLY A 46 13.74 13.34 -5.83
C GLY A 46 13.29 11.93 -6.25
N ILE A 47 12.56 11.83 -7.36
CA ILE A 47 12.07 10.58 -7.93
C ILE A 47 12.91 10.27 -9.16
N GLY A 48 13.87 9.37 -9.01
CA GLY A 48 14.86 9.07 -10.05
C GLY A 48 15.92 10.14 -10.22
N SER A 49 16.75 9.98 -11.24
CA SER A 49 17.83 10.89 -11.61
C SER A 49 17.92 11.02 -13.15
N LYS A 50 18.58 12.07 -13.61
CA LYS A 50 18.83 12.30 -15.04
C LYS A 50 20.33 12.31 -15.29
N HIS A 51 20.77 11.49 -16.23
CA HIS A 51 22.14 11.47 -16.71
C HIS A 51 22.12 11.50 -18.25
N GLU A 52 22.73 12.51 -18.82
CA GLU A 52 22.69 12.78 -20.28
C GLU A 52 21.22 12.84 -20.79
N ASP A 53 20.89 11.99 -21.75
CA ASP A 53 19.55 11.90 -22.35
C ASP A 53 18.66 10.79 -21.76
N LYS A 54 19.04 10.21 -20.62
CA LYS A 54 18.29 9.14 -19.96
C LYS A 54 17.90 9.49 -18.53
N TYR A 55 16.76 8.94 -18.13
CA TYR A 55 16.26 8.99 -16.77
C TYR A 55 16.42 7.63 -16.11
N TYR A 56 16.84 7.59 -14.87
CA TYR A 56 17.11 6.37 -14.10
C TYR A 56 16.24 6.32 -12.88
N PHE A 57 15.57 5.19 -12.67
CA PHE A 57 14.69 4.94 -11.54
C PHE A 57 15.13 3.72 -10.75
N GLU A 58 14.93 3.78 -9.43
CA GLU A 58 15.06 2.67 -8.51
C GLU A 58 13.70 2.00 -8.27
N GLU A 59 13.69 0.79 -7.66
CA GLU A 59 12.46 0.07 -7.33
C GLU A 59 11.51 0.91 -6.43
N SER A 60 12.07 1.73 -5.54
CA SER A 60 11.29 2.58 -4.64
C SER A 60 10.68 3.83 -5.29
N ASP A 61 11.13 4.22 -6.47
CA ASP A 61 10.76 5.51 -7.06
C ASP A 61 9.30 5.57 -7.50
N LYS A 62 8.75 4.44 -7.94
CA LYS A 62 7.33 4.36 -8.28
C LYS A 62 6.44 4.63 -7.05
N LEU A 63 6.77 4.04 -5.92
CA LEU A 63 6.05 4.30 -4.66
C LEU A 63 6.22 5.76 -4.21
N LYS A 64 7.43 6.33 -4.31
CA LYS A 64 7.66 7.76 -4.04
C LYS A 64 6.78 8.66 -4.92
N ALA A 65 6.69 8.36 -6.23
CA ALA A 65 5.85 9.10 -7.16
C ALA A 65 4.37 9.03 -6.78
N VAL A 66 3.89 7.83 -6.41
CA VAL A 66 2.52 7.62 -5.93
C VAL A 66 2.23 8.46 -4.69
N ILE A 67 3.11 8.43 -3.70
CA ILE A 67 2.95 9.21 -2.46
C ILE A 67 2.90 10.72 -2.77
N GLU A 68 3.78 11.20 -3.65
CA GLU A 68 3.79 12.63 -4.04
C GLU A 68 2.53 13.03 -4.83
N LEU A 69 1.99 12.14 -5.67
CA LEU A 69 0.71 12.39 -6.35
C LEU A 69 -0.46 12.46 -5.36
N LEU A 70 -0.49 11.56 -4.37
CA LEU A 70 -1.50 11.58 -3.31
C LEU A 70 -1.43 12.87 -2.47
N LYS A 71 -0.23 13.29 -2.06
CA LYS A 71 -0.01 14.55 -1.34
C LYS A 71 -0.45 15.77 -2.15
N SER A 72 -0.40 15.69 -3.48
CA SER A 72 -0.84 16.76 -4.38
C SER A 72 -2.36 16.74 -4.67
N GLY A 73 -3.12 15.91 -3.96
CA GLY A 73 -4.58 15.81 -4.06
C GLY A 73 -5.08 14.86 -5.16
N GLY A 74 -4.21 13.98 -5.66
CA GLY A 74 -4.63 12.95 -6.61
C GLY A 74 -5.55 11.90 -5.97
N PRO A 75 -6.54 11.38 -6.71
CA PRO A 75 -7.49 10.40 -6.19
C PRO A 75 -6.80 9.05 -5.94
N LEU A 76 -6.93 8.56 -4.70
CA LEU A 76 -6.23 7.35 -4.26
C LEU A 76 -6.69 6.09 -5.01
N ASP A 77 -7.97 6.00 -5.35
CA ASP A 77 -8.56 4.91 -6.12
C ASP A 77 -7.94 4.79 -7.52
N GLU A 78 -7.78 5.91 -8.24
CA GLU A 78 -7.14 5.94 -9.56
C GLU A 78 -5.64 5.65 -9.48
N ILE A 79 -4.95 6.27 -8.53
CA ILE A 79 -3.50 6.16 -8.38
C ILE A 79 -3.10 4.73 -7.95
N SER A 80 -3.85 4.14 -7.03
CA SER A 80 -3.54 2.80 -6.51
C SER A 80 -3.68 1.69 -7.56
N VAL A 81 -4.52 1.89 -8.58
CA VAL A 81 -4.65 0.95 -9.73
C VAL A 81 -3.35 0.82 -10.53
N ALA A 82 -2.53 1.87 -10.57
CA ALA A 82 -1.24 1.87 -11.26
C ALA A 82 -0.14 1.13 -10.48
N LEU A 83 -0.40 0.72 -9.22
CA LEU A 83 0.56 0.05 -8.37
C LEU A 83 0.64 -1.46 -8.66
N HIS A 84 1.84 -2.00 -8.55
CA HIS A 84 2.07 -3.43 -8.42
C HIS A 84 1.70 -3.88 -6.99
N TRP A 85 1.45 -5.18 -6.76
CA TRP A 85 1.07 -5.68 -5.43
C TRP A 85 2.10 -5.35 -4.33
N LYS A 86 3.40 -5.41 -4.64
CA LYS A 86 4.48 -5.00 -3.71
C LYS A 86 4.46 -3.51 -3.36
N ASP A 87 4.14 -2.68 -4.34
CA ASP A 87 4.00 -1.24 -4.13
C ASP A 87 2.74 -0.94 -3.31
N PHE A 88 1.70 -1.76 -3.46
CA PHE A 88 0.47 -1.66 -2.67
C PHE A 88 0.73 -1.95 -1.18
N GLU A 89 1.46 -3.00 -0.84
CA GLU A 89 1.91 -3.26 0.53
C GLU A 89 2.78 -2.11 1.07
N GLY A 90 3.66 -1.56 0.23
CA GLY A 90 4.46 -0.39 0.54
C GLY A 90 3.62 0.85 0.84
N LEU A 91 2.54 1.09 0.08
CA LEU A 91 1.61 2.19 0.32
C LEU A 91 0.86 2.04 1.65
N VAL A 92 0.38 0.82 1.95
CA VAL A 92 -0.26 0.51 3.24
C VAL A 92 0.70 0.78 4.41
N ALA A 93 1.95 0.35 4.29
CA ALA A 93 2.99 0.59 5.29
C ALA A 93 3.27 2.10 5.48
N GLU A 94 3.33 2.87 4.39
CA GLU A 94 3.56 4.31 4.44
C GLU A 94 2.39 5.07 5.09
N ILE A 95 1.16 4.67 4.82
CA ILE A 95 -0.02 5.24 5.50
C ILE A 95 0.08 5.02 7.02
N LEU A 96 0.40 3.81 7.47
CA LEU A 96 0.59 3.53 8.90
C LEU A 96 1.76 4.34 9.49
N HIS A 97 2.89 4.40 8.78
CA HIS A 97 4.06 5.18 9.20
C HIS A 97 3.72 6.66 9.39
N SER A 98 2.96 7.24 8.47
CA SER A 98 2.49 8.63 8.56
C SER A 98 1.59 8.89 9.78
N LYS A 99 1.01 7.83 10.36
CA LYS A 99 0.19 7.85 11.59
C LYS A 99 0.99 7.44 12.84
N ASN A 100 2.32 7.48 12.77
CA ASN A 100 3.25 7.17 13.86
C ASN A 100 3.21 5.71 14.35
N PHE A 101 2.93 4.75 13.47
CA PHE A 101 3.13 3.34 13.76
C PHE A 101 4.58 2.93 13.46
N ALA A 102 5.16 2.10 14.31
CA ALA A 102 6.36 1.34 13.98
C ALA A 102 5.98 0.21 13.01
N ILE A 103 6.74 0.06 11.92
CA ILE A 103 6.37 -0.82 10.80
C ILE A 103 7.31 -2.00 10.66
N ILE A 104 6.74 -3.19 10.46
CA ILE A 104 7.44 -4.38 10.00
C ILE A 104 6.77 -4.83 8.70
N LYS A 105 7.52 -4.99 7.62
CA LYS A 105 7.02 -5.52 6.34
C LYS A 105 7.47 -6.96 6.16
N ASN A 106 6.63 -7.76 5.51
CA ASN A 106 6.91 -9.15 5.13
C ASN A 106 7.38 -9.99 6.33
N LEU A 107 6.65 -9.90 7.45
CA LEU A 107 6.98 -10.67 8.64
C LEU A 107 6.75 -12.16 8.38
N ILE A 108 7.83 -12.93 8.35
CA ILE A 108 7.79 -14.38 8.20
C ILE A 108 7.87 -15.03 9.57
N MET A 109 6.83 -15.76 9.95
CA MET A 109 6.82 -16.62 11.13
C MET A 109 7.13 -18.04 10.71
N THR A 110 7.97 -18.72 11.49
CA THR A 110 8.31 -20.13 11.30
C THR A 110 7.52 -21.01 12.28
N LYS A 111 7.14 -22.23 11.86
CA LYS A 111 6.48 -23.26 12.69
C LYS A 111 5.12 -22.85 13.29
N PRO A 112 4.04 -22.84 12.47
CA PRO A 112 4.00 -23.06 11.02
C PRO A 112 4.53 -21.84 10.26
N ARG A 113 4.96 -22.04 8.99
CA ARG A 113 5.38 -20.93 8.13
C ARG A 113 4.15 -20.11 7.75
N MET A 114 4.15 -18.85 8.13
CA MET A 114 3.12 -17.87 7.81
C MET A 114 3.79 -16.53 7.47
N GLU A 115 3.17 -15.75 6.63
CA GLU A 115 3.64 -14.43 6.24
C GLU A 115 2.54 -13.41 6.53
N ILE A 116 2.93 -12.25 7.06
CA ILE A 116 2.08 -11.09 7.28
C ILE A 116 2.68 -9.95 6.49
N ASP A 117 1.89 -9.38 5.58
CA ASP A 117 2.39 -8.40 4.61
C ASP A 117 2.88 -7.13 5.31
N VAL A 118 2.07 -6.58 6.22
CA VAL A 118 2.43 -5.40 7.01
C VAL A 118 1.97 -5.55 8.46
N VAL A 119 2.87 -5.26 9.40
CA VAL A 119 2.55 -5.11 10.82
C VAL A 119 2.82 -3.67 11.23
N GLY A 120 1.81 -3.01 11.77
CA GLY A 120 1.92 -1.68 12.36
C GLY A 120 1.75 -1.77 13.87
N ILE A 121 2.69 -1.22 14.65
CA ILE A 121 2.64 -1.25 16.13
C ILE A 121 2.60 0.17 16.67
N ARG A 122 1.60 0.45 17.50
CA ARG A 122 1.48 1.72 18.21
C ARG A 122 0.70 1.52 19.51
N LEU A 123 1.08 2.22 20.58
CA LEU A 123 0.41 2.20 21.89
C LEU A 123 0.15 0.77 22.43
N GLY A 124 1.09 -0.16 22.21
CA GLY A 124 0.97 -1.55 22.69
C GLY A 124 0.03 -2.44 21.89
N VAL A 125 -0.60 -1.94 20.83
CA VAL A 125 -1.47 -2.73 19.95
C VAL A 125 -0.82 -2.88 18.57
N ALA A 126 -0.82 -4.10 18.05
CA ALA A 126 -0.36 -4.42 16.72
C ALA A 126 -1.56 -4.54 15.75
N ILE A 127 -1.48 -3.89 14.60
CA ILE A 127 -2.39 -4.10 13.47
C ILE A 127 -1.69 -5.04 12.49
N LEU A 128 -2.23 -6.21 12.26
CA LEU A 128 -1.69 -7.20 11.32
C LEU A 128 -2.50 -7.15 10.03
N ILE A 129 -1.85 -6.76 8.95
CA ILE A 129 -2.51 -6.49 7.68
C ILE A 129 -2.16 -7.54 6.65
N ASP A 130 -3.18 -8.02 5.97
CA ASP A 130 -3.12 -8.83 4.76
C ASP A 130 -3.61 -7.96 3.59
N CYS A 131 -2.75 -7.70 2.60
CA CYS A 131 -3.02 -6.83 1.47
C CYS A 131 -3.61 -7.63 0.30
N LYS A 132 -4.76 -7.21 -0.21
CA LYS A 132 -5.47 -7.92 -1.29
C LYS A 132 -5.66 -7.03 -2.52
N HIS A 133 -4.87 -7.27 -3.53
CA HIS A 133 -4.91 -6.59 -4.82
C HIS A 133 -5.87 -7.30 -5.80
N TRP A 134 -7.05 -7.71 -5.32
CA TRP A 134 -8.04 -8.42 -6.14
C TRP A 134 -8.96 -7.45 -6.87
N ARG A 135 -9.09 -7.62 -8.18
CA ARG A 135 -10.10 -6.89 -8.98
C ARG A 135 -11.51 -7.44 -8.79
N ARG A 136 -11.62 -8.74 -8.52
CA ARG A 136 -12.88 -9.43 -8.23
C ARG A 136 -12.63 -10.52 -7.21
N TYR A 137 -13.55 -10.71 -6.31
CA TYR A 137 -13.50 -11.78 -5.30
C TYR A 137 -14.92 -12.23 -4.97
N SER A 138 -15.08 -13.48 -4.54
CA SER A 138 -16.33 -14.01 -4.00
C SER A 138 -16.36 -13.84 -2.48
N SER A 139 -17.55 -13.87 -1.90
CA SER A 139 -17.71 -13.86 -0.44
C SER A 139 -16.97 -15.03 0.23
N SER A 140 -16.89 -16.20 -0.41
CA SER A 140 -16.15 -17.36 0.09
C SER A 140 -14.64 -17.12 0.09
N THR A 141 -14.09 -16.48 -0.95
CA THR A 141 -12.67 -16.11 -1.02
C THR A 141 -12.32 -15.15 0.10
N LEU A 142 -13.16 -14.14 0.33
CA LEU A 142 -12.96 -13.15 1.38
C LEU A 142 -13.05 -13.78 2.77
N SER A 143 -14.06 -14.62 3.03
CA SER A 143 -14.17 -15.37 4.29
C SER A 143 -12.96 -16.28 4.55
N SER A 144 -12.41 -16.89 3.51
CA SER A 144 -11.19 -17.69 3.62
C SER A 144 -9.96 -16.83 3.97
N ALA A 145 -9.83 -15.63 3.39
CA ALA A 145 -8.76 -14.71 3.73
C ALA A 145 -8.85 -14.25 5.18
N VAL A 146 -10.07 -13.89 5.64
CA VAL A 146 -10.33 -13.51 7.03
C VAL A 146 -9.92 -14.61 8.01
N LYS A 147 -10.34 -15.87 7.76
CA LYS A 147 -9.96 -17.01 8.61
C LYS A 147 -8.44 -17.18 8.69
N LYS A 148 -7.74 -17.08 7.55
CA LYS A 148 -6.27 -17.15 7.50
C LYS A 148 -5.63 -16.01 8.29
N GLN A 149 -6.16 -14.79 8.17
CA GLN A 149 -5.60 -13.64 8.86
C GLN A 149 -5.83 -13.72 10.38
N ILE A 150 -6.97 -14.22 10.83
CA ILE A 150 -7.22 -14.50 12.25
C ILE A 150 -6.19 -15.51 12.77
N GLU A 151 -5.92 -16.60 12.03
CA GLU A 151 -4.96 -17.61 12.45
C GLU A 151 -3.53 -17.05 12.52
N ARG A 152 -3.10 -16.25 11.54
CA ARG A 152 -1.82 -15.52 11.56
C ARG A 152 -1.71 -14.62 12.79
N THR A 153 -2.79 -13.94 13.15
CA THR A 153 -2.83 -13.03 14.31
C THR A 153 -2.69 -13.82 15.62
N LYS A 154 -3.37 -14.97 15.76
CA LYS A 154 -3.19 -15.85 16.92
C LYS A 154 -1.75 -16.33 17.06
N GLN A 155 -1.13 -16.76 15.96
CA GLN A 155 0.26 -17.22 15.95
C GLN A 155 1.25 -16.08 16.28
N TYR A 156 0.98 -14.86 15.81
CA TYR A 156 1.77 -13.70 16.16
C TYR A 156 1.73 -13.42 17.66
N VAL A 157 0.53 -13.38 18.25
CA VAL A 157 0.32 -13.14 19.68
C VAL A 157 0.97 -14.26 20.53
N ALA A 158 0.79 -15.52 20.14
CA ALA A 158 1.40 -16.65 20.85
C ALA A 158 2.95 -16.60 20.89
N LYS A 159 3.56 -15.91 19.92
CA LYS A 159 5.03 -15.74 19.83
C LYS A 159 5.54 -14.40 20.37
N THR A 160 4.63 -13.48 20.68
CA THR A 160 4.96 -12.12 21.14
C THR A 160 4.32 -11.90 22.51
N ASN A 161 5.11 -12.10 23.56
CA ASN A 161 4.60 -12.02 24.93
C ASN A 161 3.93 -10.66 25.22
N GLY A 162 2.72 -10.72 25.78
CA GLY A 162 1.94 -9.53 26.14
C GLY A 162 1.38 -8.73 24.93
N ALA A 163 1.40 -9.31 23.73
CA ALA A 163 0.88 -8.62 22.55
C ALA A 163 -0.64 -8.58 22.56
N ILE A 164 -1.17 -7.42 22.15
CA ILE A 164 -2.56 -7.25 21.69
C ILE A 164 -2.50 -7.01 20.19
N ALA A 165 -3.22 -7.81 19.42
CA ALA A 165 -3.16 -7.69 17.97
C ALA A 165 -4.54 -7.76 17.32
N ALA A 166 -4.75 -6.94 16.29
CA ALA A 166 -5.97 -6.87 15.49
C ALA A 166 -5.69 -7.31 14.04
N PRO A 167 -6.38 -8.35 13.52
CA PRO A 167 -6.33 -8.71 12.11
C PRO A 167 -7.10 -7.68 11.28
N VAL A 168 -6.51 -7.27 10.16
CA VAL A 168 -7.12 -6.35 9.18
C VAL A 168 -6.83 -6.87 7.77
N ILE A 169 -7.79 -6.71 6.86
CA ILE A 169 -7.57 -6.92 5.43
C ILE A 169 -7.69 -5.57 4.74
N VAL A 170 -6.70 -5.20 3.94
CA VAL A 170 -6.75 -4.00 3.10
C VAL A 170 -6.93 -4.43 1.66
N THR A 171 -7.95 -3.86 0.99
CA THR A 171 -8.30 -4.18 -0.40
C THR A 171 -8.12 -2.98 -1.31
N LEU A 172 -7.84 -3.23 -2.61
CA LEU A 172 -7.68 -2.17 -3.59
C LEU A 172 -9.02 -1.71 -4.20
N TYR A 173 -9.95 -2.64 -4.42
CA TYR A 173 -11.13 -2.42 -5.27
C TYR A 173 -12.49 -2.55 -4.55
N GLN A 174 -12.50 -2.50 -3.23
CA GLN A 174 -13.76 -2.51 -2.47
C GLN A 174 -14.30 -1.08 -2.35
N ASP A 175 -15.63 -0.93 -2.35
CA ASP A 175 -16.25 0.39 -2.33
C ASP A 175 -16.42 0.95 -0.91
N LYS A 176 -16.52 0.09 0.10
CA LYS A 176 -16.75 0.48 1.50
C LYS A 176 -16.12 -0.48 2.48
N ILE A 177 -15.91 -0.01 3.70
CA ILE A 177 -15.50 -0.87 4.82
C ILE A 177 -16.60 -1.92 5.09
N ASP A 178 -16.18 -3.17 5.26
CA ASP A 178 -17.02 -4.30 5.63
C ASP A 178 -16.38 -5.08 6.78
N PHE A 179 -17.13 -5.98 7.42
CA PHE A 179 -16.65 -6.78 8.54
C PHE A 179 -17.06 -8.24 8.37
N ILE A 180 -16.12 -9.15 8.55
CA ILE A 180 -16.38 -10.58 8.68
C ILE A 180 -15.74 -11.06 9.97
N ASP A 181 -16.51 -11.71 10.86
CA ASP A 181 -16.04 -12.17 12.16
C ASP A 181 -15.37 -11.04 12.99
N ARG A 182 -15.85 -9.80 12.87
CA ARG A 182 -15.29 -8.57 13.45
C ARG A 182 -13.88 -8.20 12.90
N VAL A 183 -13.44 -8.84 11.84
CA VAL A 183 -12.23 -8.44 11.11
C VAL A 183 -12.60 -7.38 10.09
N PRO A 184 -12.05 -6.18 10.16
CA PRO A 184 -12.33 -5.14 9.19
C PRO A 184 -11.68 -5.46 7.84
N ILE A 185 -12.45 -5.22 6.78
CA ILE A 185 -12.03 -5.30 5.39
C ILE A 185 -12.12 -3.88 4.86
N VAL A 186 -10.98 -3.25 4.67
CA VAL A 186 -10.87 -1.80 4.47
C VAL A 186 -10.36 -1.51 3.07
N PRO A 187 -11.11 -0.78 2.24
CA PRO A 187 -10.58 -0.30 0.97
C PRO A 187 -9.46 0.72 1.21
N ILE A 188 -8.44 0.70 0.35
CA ILE A 188 -7.23 1.53 0.52
C ILE A 188 -7.56 3.02 0.65
N PHE A 189 -8.55 3.52 -0.08
CA PHE A 189 -8.93 4.94 -0.05
C PHE A 189 -9.58 5.37 1.28
N GLN A 190 -10.08 4.42 2.09
CA GLN A 190 -10.59 4.67 3.45
C GLN A 190 -9.60 4.27 4.54
N PHE A 191 -8.45 3.67 4.17
CA PHE A 191 -7.54 3.09 5.14
C PHE A 191 -6.92 4.15 6.07
N SER A 192 -6.59 5.34 5.57
CA SER A 192 -6.06 6.43 6.40
C SER A 192 -7.06 6.86 7.49
N SER A 193 -8.33 7.08 7.13
CA SER A 193 -9.39 7.44 8.09
C SER A 193 -9.67 6.30 9.07
N PHE A 194 -9.70 5.05 8.59
CA PHE A 194 -9.85 3.87 9.43
C PHE A 194 -8.76 3.81 10.51
N VAL A 195 -7.50 4.10 10.17
CA VAL A 195 -6.39 4.12 11.11
C VAL A 195 -6.51 5.24 12.15
N ASP A 196 -7.04 6.41 11.75
CA ASP A 196 -7.30 7.51 12.69
C ASP A 196 -8.34 7.10 13.75
N ASP A 197 -9.38 6.38 13.34
CA ASP A 197 -10.49 5.95 14.20
C ASP A 197 -10.24 4.60 14.89
N PHE A 198 -9.12 3.92 14.59
CA PHE A 198 -8.84 2.54 14.99
C PHE A 198 -8.95 2.33 16.49
N TYR A 199 -8.34 3.18 17.29
CA TYR A 199 -8.34 3.01 18.75
C TYR A 199 -9.70 3.29 19.38
N GLY A 200 -10.47 4.20 18.81
CA GLY A 200 -11.85 4.50 19.28
C GLY A 200 -12.84 3.37 19.00
N ASN A 201 -12.51 2.46 18.06
CA ASN A 201 -13.39 1.39 17.63
C ASN A 201 -12.84 -0.02 17.97
N LEU A 202 -11.85 -0.14 18.86
CA LEU A 202 -11.23 -1.44 19.21
C LEU A 202 -12.23 -2.45 19.77
N ASP A 203 -13.27 -2.02 20.47
CA ASP A 203 -14.34 -2.87 21.01
C ASP A 203 -15.20 -3.53 19.91
N GLN A 204 -15.30 -2.90 18.75
CA GLN A 204 -16.01 -3.40 17.56
C GLN A 204 -15.12 -4.31 16.69
N ILE A 205 -13.81 -4.15 16.78
CA ILE A 205 -12.82 -4.90 16.00
C ILE A 205 -12.42 -6.16 16.76
N ARG A 206 -12.15 -7.23 16.00
CA ARG A 206 -11.59 -8.43 16.59
C ARG A 206 -10.16 -8.16 17.07
N THR A 207 -9.93 -8.36 18.35
CA THR A 207 -8.59 -8.38 18.93
C THR A 207 -8.23 -9.79 19.40
N VAL A 208 -6.95 -10.11 19.37
CA VAL A 208 -6.37 -11.35 19.92
C VAL A 208 -5.36 -10.93 20.99
N THR A 209 -5.44 -11.56 22.13
CA THR A 209 -4.51 -11.40 23.26
C THR A 209 -3.96 -12.73 23.69
N THR A 210 -2.84 -12.77 24.42
CA THR A 210 -2.30 -13.96 25.07
C THR A 210 -3.26 -14.47 26.12
#